data_7631b1c6d7f1f5af589326169af8f11f
#
_entry.id   7631b1c6d7f1f5af589326169af8f11f
#
_cell.length_a   1.000
_cell.length_b   1.000
_cell.length_c   1.000
_cell.angle_alpha   90.00
_cell.angle_beta   90.00
_cell.angle_gamma   90.00
#
_symmetry.space_group_name_H-M   'P 1'
#
loop_
_entity.id
_entity.type
_entity.pdbx_description
1 polymer ?
#
loop_
_entity_poly.entity_id
_entity_poly.type
_entity_poly.pdbx_seq_one_letter_code
_entity_poly.pdbx_strand_id
1 'polypeptide(L)' 'MEIKFSRHAKRRGKLYKIPEGTVRRILEGKELIQGNQEIIEDVEGFKYPLKIVVSVEGDIVTVITNYLLKKGRKR' A
#
# COMPACT_ATOMS: atom_id res chain seq x y z
N MET A 1 -10.11 12.85 0.15
CA MET A 1 -9.84 11.45 -0.24
C MET A 1 -10.09 10.55 0.95
N GLU A 2 -10.85 9.51 0.74
CA GLU A 2 -11.13 8.54 1.78
C GLU A 2 -10.35 7.27 1.50
N ILE A 3 -9.63 6.76 2.48
CA ILE A 3 -8.81 5.56 2.32
C ILE A 3 -9.40 4.44 3.16
N LYS A 4 -9.73 3.34 2.50
CA LYS A 4 -10.28 2.17 3.16
C LYS A 4 -9.32 1.00 2.99
N PHE A 5 -9.30 0.11 3.96
CA PHE A 5 -8.49 -1.10 3.89
C PHE A 5 -9.39 -2.30 3.81
N SER A 6 -9.17 -3.15 2.83
CA SER A 6 -9.91 -4.40 2.74
C SER A 6 -9.51 -5.30 3.91
N ARG A 7 -10.31 -6.33 4.15
CA ARG A 7 -9.97 -7.28 5.21
C ARG A 7 -8.63 -7.94 4.92
N HIS A 8 -8.41 -8.27 3.66
CA HIS A 8 -7.15 -8.89 3.25
C HIS A 8 -5.97 -7.95 3.51
N ALA A 9 -6.15 -6.67 3.20
CA ALA A 9 -5.10 -5.71 3.41
C ALA A 9 -4.77 -5.56 4.90
N LYS A 10 -5.79 -5.56 5.74
CA LYS A 10 -5.57 -5.45 7.18
C LYS A 10 -4.81 -6.66 7.70
N ARG A 11 -5.18 -7.84 7.22
CA ARG A 11 -4.52 -9.06 7.66
C ARG A 11 -3.06 -9.08 7.22
N ARG A 12 -2.80 -8.71 5.96
CA ARG A 12 -1.43 -8.69 5.46
C ARG A 12 -0.61 -7.62 6.17
N GLY A 13 -1.24 -6.49 6.46
CA GLY A 13 -0.55 -5.43 7.18
C GLY A 13 -0.07 -5.90 8.53
N LYS A 14 -0.91 -6.65 9.24
CA LYS A 14 -0.51 -7.17 10.53
C LYS A 14 0.59 -8.21 10.39
N LEU A 15 0.47 -9.06 9.38
CA LEU A 15 1.45 -10.12 9.17
C LEU A 15 2.84 -9.54 8.91
N TYR A 16 2.92 -8.49 8.13
CA TYR A 16 4.19 -7.89 7.78
C TYR A 16 4.53 -6.69 8.67
N LYS A 17 3.70 -6.44 9.67
CA LYS A 17 3.92 -5.32 10.60
C LYS A 17 4.00 -3.98 9.88
N ILE A 18 3.07 -3.76 8.97
CA ILE A 18 2.96 -2.51 8.24
C ILE A 18 1.86 -1.69 8.87
N PRO A 19 2.19 -0.55 9.50
CA PRO A 19 1.16 0.29 10.12
C PRO A 19 0.26 0.90 9.05
N GLU A 20 -1.03 0.96 9.33
CA GLU A 20 -1.95 1.58 8.39
C GLU A 20 -1.59 3.04 8.16
N GLY A 21 -1.09 3.71 9.19
CA GLY A 21 -0.68 5.09 9.05
C GLY A 21 0.42 5.28 8.02
N THR A 22 1.33 4.32 7.91
CA THR A 22 2.39 4.39 6.92
C THR A 22 1.81 4.33 5.52
N VAL A 23 0.87 3.40 5.31
CA VAL A 23 0.23 3.25 4.00
C VAL A 23 -0.57 4.50 3.66
N ARG A 24 -1.30 5.04 4.62
CA ARG A 24 -2.08 6.26 4.39
C ARG A 24 -1.19 7.42 4.00
N ARG A 25 -0.06 7.58 4.67
CA ARG A 25 0.84 8.67 4.38
C ARG A 25 1.40 8.56 2.97
N ILE A 26 1.77 7.35 2.55
CA ILE A 26 2.28 7.14 1.22
C ILE A 26 1.24 7.50 0.18
N LEU A 27 0.01 7.02 0.38
CA LEU A 27 -1.05 7.27 -0.58
C LEU A 27 -1.42 8.74 -0.66
N GLU A 28 -1.40 9.43 0.47
CA GLU A 28 -1.73 10.85 0.48
C GLU A 28 -0.70 11.69 -0.24
N GLY A 29 0.51 11.19 -0.35
CA GLY A 29 1.57 11.91 -1.04
C GLY A 29 1.69 11.56 -2.51
N LYS A 30 0.83 10.72 -3.04
CA LYS A 30 0.90 10.29 -4.42
C LYS A 30 -0.26 10.84 -5.23
N GLU A 31 -0.01 11.03 -6.52
CA GLU A 31 -1.09 11.37 -7.44
C GLU A 31 -1.66 10.06 -7.96
N LEU A 32 -2.83 9.72 -7.48
CA LEU A 32 -3.46 8.46 -7.85
C LEU A 32 -4.39 8.65 -9.02
N ILE A 33 -4.42 7.68 -9.92
CA ILE A 33 -5.33 7.72 -11.05
C ILE A 33 -6.51 6.82 -10.76
N GLN A 34 -7.59 7.00 -11.49
CA GLN A 34 -8.77 6.14 -11.33
C GLN A 34 -8.44 4.73 -11.78
N GLY A 35 -9.01 3.76 -11.11
CA GLY A 35 -8.80 2.36 -11.44
C GLY A 35 -7.82 1.68 -10.51
N ASN A 36 -7.38 0.50 -10.92
CA ASN A 36 -6.46 -0.29 -10.11
C ASN A 36 -5.03 0.11 -10.41
N GLN A 37 -4.22 0.15 -9.38
CA GLN A 37 -2.81 0.48 -9.57
C GLN A 37 -1.98 -0.09 -8.44
N GLU A 38 -0.69 -0.22 -8.69
CA GLU A 38 0.26 -0.73 -7.72
C GLU A 38 1.28 0.35 -7.43
N ILE A 39 1.64 0.44 -6.17
CA ILE A 39 2.61 1.42 -5.70
C ILE A 39 3.70 0.66 -4.99
N ILE A 40 4.95 0.91 -5.37
CA ILE A 40 6.09 0.29 -4.74
C ILE A 40 6.93 1.41 -4.16
N GLU A 41 7.20 1.32 -2.88
CA GLU A 41 7.86 2.40 -2.18
C GLU A 41 8.91 1.86 -1.21
N ASP A 42 10.06 2.50 -1.17
CA ASP A 42 11.07 2.19 -0.18
C ASP A 42 10.76 3.03 1.05
N VAL A 43 10.53 2.38 2.16
CA VAL A 43 10.17 3.06 3.39
C VAL A 43 11.29 2.87 4.39
N GLU A 44 11.70 3.95 5.01
CA GLU A 44 12.75 3.90 6.00
C GLU A 44 12.33 2.99 7.15
N GLY A 45 13.23 2.13 7.57
CA GLY A 45 12.93 1.19 8.63
C GLY A 45 12.47 -0.17 8.13
N PHE A 46 12.11 -0.26 6.84
CA PHE A 46 11.69 -1.53 6.25
C PHE A 46 12.85 -2.11 5.46
N LYS A 47 13.10 -3.38 5.65
CA LYS A 47 14.18 -4.03 4.97
C LYS A 47 13.93 -4.21 3.47
N TYR A 48 12.68 -4.33 3.09
CA TYR A 48 12.29 -4.57 1.71
C TYR A 48 11.30 -3.52 1.25
N PRO A 49 11.20 -3.29 -0.06
CA PRO A 49 10.21 -2.33 -0.55
C PRO A 49 8.80 -2.76 -0.20
N LEU A 50 7.96 -1.78 0.03
CA LEU A 50 6.55 -2.00 0.34
C LEU A 50 5.73 -1.90 -0.93
N LYS A 51 4.92 -2.91 -1.19
CA LYS A 51 4.02 -2.90 -2.34
C LYS A 51 2.60 -2.72 -1.85
N ILE A 52 1.90 -1.75 -2.42
CA ILE A 52 0.52 -1.46 -2.07
C ILE A 52 -0.31 -1.56 -3.34
N VAL A 53 -1.36 -2.35 -3.31
CA VAL A 53 -2.27 -2.48 -4.43
C VAL A 53 -3.56 -1.79 -4.05
N VAL A 54 -3.99 -0.83 -4.86
CA VAL A 54 -5.18 -0.05 -4.54
C VAL A 54 -6.14 0.01 -5.71
N SER A 55 -7.38 0.31 -5.40
CA SER A 55 -8.42 0.59 -6.38
C SER A 55 -8.96 1.97 -6.05
N VAL A 56 -8.98 2.85 -7.04
CA VAL A 56 -9.44 4.23 -6.84
C VAL A 56 -10.72 4.46 -7.60
N GLU A 57 -11.77 4.88 -6.89
CA GLU A 57 -13.05 5.21 -7.50
C GLU A 57 -13.52 6.53 -6.92
N GLY A 58 -13.51 7.57 -7.75
CA GLY A 58 -13.85 8.89 -7.26
C GLY A 58 -12.88 9.32 -6.17
N ASP A 59 -13.41 9.65 -5.02
CA ASP A 59 -12.58 10.06 -3.89
C ASP A 59 -12.24 8.91 -2.95
N ILE A 60 -12.60 7.70 -3.29
CA ILE A 60 -12.39 6.55 -2.41
C ILE A 60 -11.26 5.71 -2.91
N VAL A 61 -10.27 5.48 -2.05
CA VAL A 61 -9.13 4.62 -2.33
C VAL A 61 -9.25 3.41 -1.45
N THR A 62 -9.35 2.24 -2.07
CA THR A 62 -9.42 0.99 -1.32
C THR A 62 -8.09 0.27 -1.43
N VAL A 63 -7.46 0.01 -0.30
CA VAL A 63 -6.23 -0.77 -0.27
C VAL A 63 -6.63 -2.22 -0.33
N ILE A 64 -6.32 -2.86 -1.46
CA ILE A 64 -6.69 -4.26 -1.67
C ILE A 64 -5.75 -5.17 -0.94
N THR A 65 -4.45 -4.87 -1.01
CA THR A 65 -3.47 -5.63 -0.27
C THR A 65 -2.21 -4.79 -0.13
N ASN A 66 -1.36 -5.17 0.81
CA ASN A 66 -0.06 -4.53 0.98
C ASN A 66 0.88 -5.55 1.62
N TYR A 67 2.12 -5.57 1.15
CA TYR A 67 3.09 -6.53 1.66
C TYR A 67 4.49 -6.11 1.23
N LEU A 68 5.48 -6.76 1.79
CA LEU A 68 6.87 -6.45 1.49
C LEU A 68 7.37 -7.36 0.37
N LEU A 69 8.11 -6.76 -0.56
CA LEU A 69 8.63 -7.49 -1.72
C LEU A 69 9.97 -8.10 -1.38
N LYS A 70 9.95 -9.29 -0.85
CA LYS A 70 11.20 -9.90 -0.41
C LYS A 70 12.11 -10.31 -1.53
N LYS A 71 11.54 -10.56 -2.68
CA LYS A 71 12.38 -10.98 -3.78
C LYS A 71 12.48 -10.02 -4.88
N GLY A 72 11.72 -9.02 -4.91
CA GLY A 72 11.65 -8.13 -6.03
C GLY A 72 12.86 -7.29 -6.24
N ARG A 73 13.83 -7.41 -5.37
CA ARG A 73 14.93 -6.53 -5.49
C ARG A 73 15.98 -7.00 -6.34
N LYS A 74 16.25 -7.64 -6.72
CA LYS A 74 17.38 -7.95 -7.44
C LYS A 74 17.76 -7.26 -8.44
N ARG A 75 18.07 -6.84 -8.49
CA ARG A 75 18.41 -6.32 -9.41
C ARG A 75 18.72 -6.15 -9.61
#